data_8be4a31e185ab37dbd660c7eba2c3193
#
_entry.id   8be4a31e185ab37dbd660c7eba2c3193
#
_cell.length_a   1.000
_cell.length_b   1.000
_cell.length_c   1.000
_cell.angle_alpha   90.00
_cell.angle_beta   90.00
_cell.angle_gamma   90.00
#
_symmetry.space_group_name_H-M   'P 1'
#
loop_
_entity.id
_entity.type
_entity.pdbx_description
1 polymer ?
#
loop_
_entity_poly.entity_id
_entity_poly.type
_entity_poly.pdbx_seq_one_letter_code
_entity_poly.pdbx_strand_id
1 'polypeptide(L)'
;MDAARSVCLTARELVILDLLAQGLTAATIARRLGVAERTVQKHLQRCYAKLDAPDRLTAVLRAQSIGLLPSPADVRTSRPVMGDATSI
;
A
#
# COMPACT_ATOMS: atom_id res chain seq x y z
N MET A 1 1.51 -19.60 -11.70
CA MET A 1 1.25 -19.41 -11.29
C MET A 1 0.70 -18.58 -10.64
N ASP A 2 0.72 -18.27 -9.84
CA ASP A 2 0.01 -17.40 -9.34
C ASP A 2 0.59 -16.11 -9.33
N ALA A 3 -0.21 -15.08 -9.37
CA ALA A 3 0.20 -13.74 -9.37
C ALA A 3 1.00 -13.43 -8.17
N ALA A 4 0.66 -13.96 -7.06
CA ALA A 4 1.38 -13.71 -5.86
C ALA A 4 2.79 -14.18 -5.94
N ARG A 5 3.00 -15.24 -6.63
CA ARG A 5 4.30 -15.72 -6.78
C ARG A 5 5.10 -14.90 -7.71
N SER A 6 4.55 -14.32 -8.69
CA SER A 6 5.29 -13.55 -9.64
C SER A 6 5.47 -12.12 -9.16
N VAL A 7 4.79 -11.69 -8.11
CA VAL A 7 4.93 -10.35 -7.63
C VAL A 7 5.75 -10.37 -6.35
N CYS A 8 6.95 -9.85 -6.44
CA CYS A 8 7.85 -9.87 -5.31
C CYS A 8 8.28 -8.44 -5.00
N LEU A 9 7.66 -7.83 -4.03
CA LEU A 9 7.99 -6.48 -3.63
C LEU A 9 9.03 -6.51 -2.53
N THR A 10 9.96 -5.55 -2.57
CA THR A 10 10.93 -5.45 -1.50
C THR A 10 10.24 -4.91 -0.26
N ALA A 11 10.90 -5.03 0.88
CA ALA A 11 10.34 -4.51 2.11
C ALA A 11 10.05 -3.03 2.02
N ARG A 12 10.94 -2.28 1.41
CA ARG A 12 10.74 -0.84 1.26
C ARG A 12 9.55 -0.54 0.32
N GLU A 13 9.42 -1.31 -0.73
CA GLU A 13 8.30 -1.14 -1.64
C GLU A 13 6.98 -1.41 -0.94
N LEU A 14 6.95 -2.42 -0.10
CA LEU A 14 5.74 -2.73 0.65
C LEU A 14 5.38 -1.61 1.62
N VAL A 15 6.36 -1.07 2.30
CA VAL A 15 6.12 0.03 3.22
C VAL A 15 5.55 1.23 2.48
N ILE A 16 6.14 1.56 1.36
CA ILE A 16 5.69 2.70 0.58
C ILE A 16 4.28 2.48 0.04
N LEU A 17 4.02 1.30 -0.45
CA LEU A 17 2.71 0.99 -1.00
C LEU A 17 1.65 1.00 0.10
N ASP A 18 1.98 0.53 1.28
CA ASP A 18 1.08 0.54 2.40
C ASP A 18 0.73 1.98 2.81
N LEU A 19 1.72 2.85 2.87
CA LEU A 19 1.47 4.25 3.18
C LEU A 19 0.61 4.92 2.10
N LEU A 20 0.85 4.55 0.87
CA LEU A 20 0.04 5.06 -0.23
C LEU A 20 -1.41 4.60 -0.08
N ALA A 21 -1.61 3.36 0.33
CA ALA A 21 -2.94 2.81 0.53
C ALA A 21 -3.67 3.53 1.67
N GLN A 22 -2.93 4.10 2.58
CA GLN A 22 -3.52 4.86 3.66
C GLN A 22 -3.88 6.28 3.24
N GLY A 23 -3.64 6.63 2.01
CA GLY A 23 -4.03 7.94 1.48
C GLY A 23 -2.95 8.98 1.50
N LEU A 24 -1.72 8.62 1.82
CA LEU A 24 -0.65 9.58 1.86
C LEU A 24 -0.14 9.89 0.46
N THR A 25 0.32 11.13 0.26
CA THR A 25 0.94 11.49 -1.00
C THR A 25 2.41 11.08 -0.99
N ALA A 26 3.02 11.05 -2.17
CA ALA A 26 4.43 10.71 -2.27
C ALA A 26 5.28 11.69 -1.45
N ALA A 27 4.91 12.95 -1.43
CA ALA A 27 5.66 13.95 -0.66
C ALA A 27 5.59 13.63 0.84
N THR A 28 4.42 13.26 1.33
CA THR A 28 4.27 12.92 2.74
C THR A 28 5.00 11.64 3.08
N ILE A 29 4.94 10.66 2.19
CA ILE A 29 5.66 9.42 2.41
C ILE A 29 7.15 9.70 2.49
N ALA A 30 7.65 10.54 1.58
CA ALA A 30 9.06 10.89 1.56
C ALA A 30 9.48 11.52 2.88
N ARG A 31 8.67 12.43 3.38
CA ARG A 31 8.97 13.06 4.65
C ARG A 31 8.98 12.07 5.79
N ARG A 32 8.05 11.15 5.81
CA ARG A 32 8.01 10.15 6.87
C ARG A 32 9.19 9.22 6.85
N LEU A 33 9.66 8.88 5.66
CA LEU A 33 10.76 7.94 5.53
C LEU A 33 12.13 8.61 5.50
N GLY A 34 12.16 9.94 5.44
CA GLY A 34 13.42 10.65 5.41
C GLY A 34 14.16 10.50 4.10
N VAL A 35 13.44 10.41 2.99
CA VAL A 35 14.05 10.28 1.67
C VAL A 35 13.47 11.31 0.73
N ALA A 36 14.04 11.45 -0.44
CA ALA A 36 13.55 12.41 -1.43
C ALA A 36 12.27 11.90 -2.05
N GLU A 37 11.41 12.81 -2.43
CA GLU A 37 10.16 12.45 -3.08
C GLU A 37 10.42 11.67 -4.36
N ARG A 38 11.45 12.06 -5.11
CA ARG A 38 11.83 11.35 -6.30
C ARG A 38 12.11 9.87 -6.02
N THR A 39 12.73 9.58 -4.87
CA THR A 39 13.02 8.21 -4.50
C THR A 39 11.71 7.43 -4.26
N VAL A 40 10.75 8.07 -3.60
CA VAL A 40 9.46 7.44 -3.39
C VAL A 40 8.79 7.18 -4.73
N GLN A 41 8.84 8.13 -5.64
CA GLN A 41 8.22 7.95 -6.94
C GLN A 41 8.85 6.81 -7.71
N LYS A 42 10.15 6.63 -7.60
CA LYS A 42 10.81 5.52 -8.25
C LYS A 42 10.35 4.21 -7.68
N HIS A 43 10.23 4.12 -6.37
CA HIS A 43 9.75 2.89 -5.75
C HIS A 43 8.30 2.62 -6.16
N LEU A 44 7.47 3.66 -6.27
CA LEU A 44 6.10 3.47 -6.68
C LEU A 44 6.00 2.99 -8.12
N GLN A 45 6.86 3.51 -8.99
CA GLN A 45 6.87 3.04 -10.35
C GLN A 45 7.22 1.58 -10.44
N ARG A 46 8.14 1.13 -9.60
CA ARG A 46 8.49 -0.28 -9.56
C ARG A 46 7.35 -1.12 -9.04
N CYS A 47 6.62 -0.62 -8.02
CA CYS A 47 5.47 -1.33 -7.53
C CYS A 47 4.41 -1.47 -8.61
N TYR A 48 4.15 -0.39 -9.33
CA TYR A 48 3.14 -0.41 -10.39
C TYR A 48 3.53 -1.41 -11.48
N ALA A 49 4.80 -1.43 -11.84
CA ALA A 49 5.26 -2.37 -12.86
C ALA A 49 5.14 -3.80 -12.38
N LYS A 50 5.51 -4.06 -11.14
CA LYS A 50 5.45 -5.40 -10.61
C LYS A 50 4.02 -5.89 -10.46
N LEU A 51 3.10 -4.97 -10.15
CA LEU A 51 1.70 -5.32 -10.00
C LEU A 51 0.92 -5.20 -11.31
N ASP A 52 1.61 -4.81 -12.37
CA ASP A 52 1.00 -4.63 -13.67
C ASP A 52 -0.19 -3.67 -13.56
N ALA A 53 0.01 -2.57 -12.85
CA ALA A 53 -1.04 -1.62 -12.59
C ALA A 53 -0.75 -0.29 -13.26
N PRO A 54 -1.74 0.32 -13.89
CA PRO A 54 -1.52 1.59 -14.58
C PRO A 54 -1.56 2.80 -13.65
N ASP A 55 -2.11 2.65 -12.46
CA ASP A 55 -2.23 3.77 -11.55
C ASP A 55 -2.23 3.28 -10.12
N ARG A 56 -2.26 4.22 -9.18
CA ARG A 56 -2.12 3.86 -7.79
C ARG A 56 -3.32 3.10 -7.24
N LEU A 57 -4.50 3.44 -7.66
CA LEU A 57 -5.67 2.76 -7.16
C LEU A 57 -5.64 1.29 -7.56
N THR A 58 -5.34 1.01 -8.82
CA THR A 58 -5.24 -0.36 -9.29
C THR A 58 -4.13 -1.09 -8.57
N ALA A 59 -3.01 -0.42 -8.32
CA ALA A 59 -1.90 -1.05 -7.63
C ALA A 59 -2.30 -1.47 -6.21
N VAL A 60 -2.99 -0.59 -5.49
CA VAL A 60 -3.42 -0.90 -4.14
C VAL A 60 -4.43 -2.03 -4.15
N LEU A 61 -5.39 -1.98 -5.07
CA LEU A 61 -6.40 -3.03 -5.15
C LEU A 61 -5.80 -4.38 -5.49
N ARG A 62 -4.84 -4.39 -6.39
CA ARG A 62 -4.19 -5.65 -6.74
C ARG A 62 -3.36 -6.19 -5.59
N ALA A 63 -2.66 -5.31 -4.88
CA ALA A 63 -1.88 -5.73 -3.73
C ALA A 63 -2.78 -6.30 -2.65
N GLN A 64 -3.94 -5.71 -2.45
CA GLN A 64 -4.90 -6.25 -1.48
C GLN A 64 -5.43 -7.60 -1.94
N SER A 65 -5.73 -7.74 -3.20
CA SER A 65 -6.31 -8.98 -3.70
C SER A 65 -5.34 -10.15 -3.64
N ILE A 66 -4.05 -9.91 -3.72
CA ILE A 66 -3.08 -11.01 -3.63
C ILE A 66 -2.46 -11.10 -2.24
N GLY A 67 -2.99 -10.38 -1.28
CA GLY A 67 -2.57 -10.54 0.10
C GLY A 67 -1.34 -9.78 0.54
N LEU A 68 -0.84 -8.85 -0.29
CA LEU A 68 0.32 -8.07 0.10
C LEU A 68 -0.07 -6.93 1.04
N LEU A 69 -1.29 -6.48 0.97
CA LEU A 69 -1.81 -5.44 1.86
C LEU A 69 -3.12 -5.91 2.47
N PRO A 70 -3.49 -5.40 3.63
CA PRO A 70 -4.76 -5.78 4.22
C PRO A 70 -5.90 -5.26 3.37
N SER A 71 -6.96 -6.02 3.27
CA SER A 71 -8.09 -5.60 2.48
C SER A 71 -8.93 -4.63 3.29
N PRO A 72 -9.76 -3.85 2.65
CA PRO A 72 -10.63 -2.93 3.38
C PRO A 72 -11.53 -3.63 4.38
N ALA A 73 -11.93 -4.83 4.07
CA ALA A 73 -12.74 -5.61 4.97
C ALA A 73 -12.01 -5.94 6.26
N ASP A 74 -10.75 -6.27 6.15
CA ASP A 74 -9.93 -6.58 7.32
C ASP A 74 -9.77 -5.33 8.18
N VAL A 75 -9.54 -4.22 7.56
CA VAL A 75 -9.38 -2.99 8.27
C VAL A 75 -10.67 -2.64 8.98
N ARG A 76 -11.80 -2.80 8.32
CA ARG A 76 -13.05 -2.51 8.87
C ARG A 76 -13.37 -3.40 10.02
N THR A 77 -13.00 -4.62 9.95
CA THR A 77 -13.22 -5.57 10.99
C THR A 77 -12.45 -5.19 12.23
N SER A 78 -11.30 -4.71 12.10
CA SER A 78 -10.51 -4.34 13.19
C SER A 78 -10.97 -3.06 13.81
N ARG A 79 -11.38 -2.09 13.05
CA ARG A 79 -11.70 -0.87 13.57
C ARG A 79 -12.85 -0.82 14.46
N PRO A 80 -13.89 -1.39 14.18
CA PRO A 80 -15.02 -1.31 14.95
C PRO A 80 -14.83 -1.63 16.35
N VAL A 81 -13.99 -2.45 16.56
CA VAL A 81 -13.80 -2.83 17.79
C VAL A 81 -13.54 -1.73 18.63
N MET A 82 -12.75 -0.94 18.30
CA MET A 82 -12.45 0.03 19.08
C MET A 82 -13.21 1.11 18.91
N GLY A 83 -13.42 1.41 17.94
CA GLY A 83 -14.04 2.55 17.77
C GLY A 83 -15.22 2.70 18.42
N ASP A 84 -15.82 1.95 18.41
CA ASP A 84 -17.00 2.15 18.83
C ASP A 84 -17.15 2.25 20.05
N ALA A 85 -16.59 1.62 20.52
CA ALA A 85 -16.74 1.67 21.73
C ALA A 85 -16.74 2.94 22.14
N THR A 86 -16.10 3.43 21.70
CA THR A 86 -16.02 4.56 22.10
C THR A 86 -16.88 5.35 21.94
N SER A 87 -17.18 5.18 21.33
CA SER A 87 -17.96 6.00 21.08
C SER A 87 -18.79 6.32 21.85
N ILE A 88 -18.84 5.92 22.47
CA ILE A 88 -19.68 6.26 23.16
C ILE A 88 -19.69 6.84 23.70
#